data_52e49a732b52dae4e35cdda6f68bcbc7
#
_entry.id   52e49a732b52dae4e35cdda6f68bcbc7
#
_cell.length_a   1.000
_cell.length_b   1.000
_cell.length_c   1.000
_cell.angle_alpha   90.00
_cell.angle_beta   90.00
_cell.angle_gamma   90.00
#
_symmetry.space_group_name_H-M   'P 1'
#
loop_
_entity.id
_entity.type
_entity.pdbx_description
1 polymer ?
#
loop_
_entity_poly.entity_id
_entity_poly.type
_entity_poly.pdbx_seq_one_letter_code
_entity_poly.pdbx_strand_id
1 'polypeptide(L)'
;MNTLGIDIGTTSICMVVYHEEEKKILVSRSASNAFLPREGFRQDAETIVRKVQNLMKEVSGFPFDAVGISTQMHGIVYVNAKGEAVTPLYTWKEECGNLPFRGRESYAEYLSRMTGYPMYTGYGSVTHFYLRETGKIPADAQGFVDIGDYLAMRLTGSVRRRVNESLAASFGGFDLKKGRFDFEELRKAGVDTGFYPEICPWEKAAGFYEGKPVFTAVGDNQASFLGAVRDLETGIGVNVGTGSQVSVFARGLCVEAAKGGTDVRPFPGGGYLYVGASLNGGKVYERLAAFFAEVCGQFAGKVPDLSDIYEKMSEIAEKKKTTDLNAHPALYGRRGGPEDRETSGFLGLTDENFHPADLIRSYVRGMAEELAGLYEAFPEAVKKGRNSLTASGNGLRRNALLREEVEKVFALPLTFSGHEEEAAAGAAIFAGRMARINGL
;
A
#
# COMPACT_ATOMS: atom_id res chain seq x y z
N MET A 1 20.24 -8.14 -18.20
CA MET A 1 20.54 -7.56 -16.88
C MET A 1 19.64 -8.22 -15.85
N ASN A 2 20.21 -8.60 -14.71
CA ASN A 2 19.43 -9.06 -13.56
C ASN A 2 19.40 -7.97 -12.48
N THR A 3 18.30 -7.84 -11.79
CA THR A 3 18.16 -6.86 -10.70
C THR A 3 17.63 -7.53 -9.43
N LEU A 4 18.15 -7.11 -8.29
CA LEU A 4 17.65 -7.54 -6.99
C LEU A 4 16.55 -6.60 -6.53
N GLY A 5 15.36 -7.13 -6.29
CA GLY A 5 14.25 -6.41 -5.68
C GLY A 5 14.01 -6.91 -4.26
N ILE A 6 13.90 -5.98 -3.33
CA ILE A 6 13.64 -6.26 -1.92
C ILE A 6 12.35 -5.52 -1.55
N ASP A 7 11.39 -6.21 -0.95
CA ASP A 7 10.19 -5.60 -0.39
C ASP A 7 10.14 -5.80 1.12
N ILE A 8 10.06 -4.69 1.87
CA ILE A 8 9.94 -4.69 3.34
C ILE A 8 8.50 -4.37 3.70
N GLY A 9 7.65 -5.39 3.68
CA GLY A 9 6.27 -5.28 4.11
C GLY A 9 6.09 -5.33 5.63
N THR A 10 4.86 -5.09 6.08
CA THR A 10 4.53 -5.10 7.52
C THR A 10 4.63 -6.48 8.13
N THR A 11 4.25 -7.54 7.40
CA THR A 11 4.17 -8.93 7.91
C THR A 11 5.20 -9.85 7.29
N SER A 12 5.80 -9.47 6.19
CA SER A 12 6.82 -10.23 5.46
C SER A 12 7.85 -9.35 4.83
N ILE A 13 9.03 -9.90 4.61
CA ILE A 13 10.10 -9.34 3.79
C ILE A 13 10.25 -10.29 2.62
N CYS A 14 10.20 -9.77 1.41
CA CYS A 14 10.32 -10.53 0.18
C CYS A 14 11.53 -10.08 -0.62
N MET A 15 12.18 -11.01 -1.32
CA MET A 15 13.33 -10.74 -2.14
C MET A 15 13.26 -11.54 -3.42
N VAL A 16 13.51 -10.88 -4.55
CA VAL A 16 13.54 -11.53 -5.87
C VAL A 16 14.78 -11.12 -6.64
N VAL A 17 15.31 -12.04 -7.46
CA VAL A 17 16.20 -11.67 -8.57
C VAL A 17 15.38 -11.73 -9.84
N TYR A 18 15.28 -10.60 -10.52
CA TYR A 18 14.45 -10.40 -11.69
C TYR A 18 15.30 -10.27 -12.97
N HIS A 19 14.98 -11.08 -13.99
CA HIS A 19 15.61 -10.97 -15.31
C HIS A 19 14.80 -10.05 -16.23
N GLU A 20 15.40 -8.92 -16.59
CA GLU A 20 14.70 -7.83 -17.26
C GLU A 20 14.22 -8.16 -18.69
N GLU A 21 15.04 -8.85 -19.49
CA GLU A 21 14.69 -9.17 -20.88
C GLU A 21 13.61 -10.24 -20.96
N GLU A 22 13.73 -11.28 -20.13
CA GLU A 22 12.74 -12.36 -20.05
C GLU A 22 11.51 -11.98 -19.22
N LYS A 23 11.56 -10.84 -18.52
CA LYS A 23 10.50 -10.34 -17.64
C LYS A 23 10.02 -11.37 -16.63
N LYS A 24 10.96 -12.10 -16.01
CA LYS A 24 10.64 -13.16 -15.05
C LYS A 24 11.47 -13.10 -13.79
N ILE A 25 10.92 -13.62 -12.71
CA ILE A 25 11.62 -13.87 -11.46
C ILE A 25 12.44 -15.15 -11.60
N LEU A 26 13.76 -15.06 -11.37
CA LEU A 26 14.69 -16.20 -11.39
C LEU A 26 14.66 -16.95 -10.07
N VAL A 27 14.54 -16.23 -8.97
CA VAL A 27 14.45 -16.77 -7.60
C VAL A 27 13.66 -15.82 -6.72
N SER A 28 12.88 -16.38 -5.81
CA SER A 28 12.19 -15.66 -4.75
C SER A 28 12.51 -16.27 -3.39
N ARG A 29 12.68 -15.42 -2.37
CA ARG A 29 12.84 -15.81 -0.97
C ARG A 29 12.04 -14.85 -0.10
N SER A 30 11.56 -15.36 1.02
CA SER A 30 10.81 -14.53 1.98
C SER A 30 11.11 -14.89 3.42
N ALA A 31 10.92 -13.92 4.30
CA ALA A 31 11.00 -14.10 5.73
C ALA A 31 9.81 -13.37 6.40
N SER A 32 9.33 -13.90 7.51
CA SER A 32 8.29 -13.22 8.30
C SER A 32 8.85 -11.93 8.90
N ASN A 33 7.99 -10.90 8.95
CA ASN A 33 8.24 -9.69 9.72
C ASN A 33 7.22 -9.61 10.85
N ALA A 34 7.59 -9.02 11.99
CA ALA A 34 6.74 -9.01 13.17
C ALA A 34 6.89 -7.71 13.96
N PHE A 35 5.83 -7.35 14.66
CA PHE A 35 5.87 -6.26 15.63
C PHE A 35 6.62 -6.67 16.89
N LEU A 36 7.21 -5.68 17.57
CA LEU A 36 7.84 -5.87 18.86
C LEU A 36 6.79 -6.24 19.91
N PRO A 37 7.03 -7.28 20.71
CA PRO A 37 6.12 -7.66 21.78
C PRO A 37 5.91 -6.50 22.77
N ARG A 38 4.65 -6.17 23.07
CA ARG A 38 4.24 -5.13 24.03
C ARG A 38 4.59 -3.67 23.64
N GLU A 39 5.08 -3.44 22.43
CA GLU A 39 5.38 -2.09 21.91
C GLU A 39 4.40 -1.61 20.84
N GLY A 40 3.21 -2.18 20.80
CA GLY A 40 2.18 -1.82 19.81
C GLY A 40 2.58 -2.23 18.40
N PHE A 41 2.45 -1.30 17.46
CA PHE A 41 2.72 -1.55 16.04
C PHE A 41 4.14 -1.15 15.60
N ARG A 42 5.13 -1.35 16.47
CA ARG A 42 6.55 -1.03 16.20
C ARG A 42 7.33 -2.27 15.80
N GLN A 43 8.39 -2.06 15.01
CA GLN A 43 9.26 -3.12 14.53
C GLN A 43 10.74 -2.78 14.80
N ASP A 44 11.56 -3.81 15.02
CA ASP A 44 13.00 -3.63 15.23
C ASP A 44 13.71 -3.47 13.88
N ALA A 45 14.24 -2.27 13.62
CA ALA A 45 14.88 -1.92 12.36
C ALA A 45 16.13 -2.77 12.07
N GLU A 46 16.95 -3.07 13.08
CA GLU A 46 18.16 -3.90 12.93
C GLU A 46 17.82 -5.37 12.67
N THR A 47 16.73 -5.86 13.25
CA THR A 47 16.23 -7.22 12.94
C THR A 47 15.77 -7.32 11.49
N ILE A 48 15.11 -6.28 10.95
CA ILE A 48 14.74 -6.22 9.54
C ILE A 48 15.99 -6.27 8.65
N VAL A 49 17.01 -5.43 8.93
CA VAL A 49 18.27 -5.43 8.18
C VAL A 49 18.95 -6.80 8.21
N ARG A 50 19.05 -7.44 9.38
CA ARG A 50 19.64 -8.79 9.49
C ARG A 50 18.88 -9.84 8.69
N LYS A 51 17.55 -9.79 8.68
CA LYS A 51 16.72 -10.70 7.85
C LYS A 51 17.00 -10.49 6.37
N VAL A 52 17.05 -9.25 5.90
CA VAL A 52 17.40 -8.95 4.50
C VAL A 52 18.79 -9.48 4.16
N GLN A 53 19.81 -9.24 5.00
CA GLN A 53 21.17 -9.76 4.79
C GLN A 53 21.21 -11.29 4.73
N ASN A 54 20.39 -11.99 5.51
CA ASN A 54 20.28 -13.44 5.43
C ASN A 54 19.62 -13.89 4.11
N LEU A 55 18.55 -13.24 3.69
CA LEU A 55 17.93 -13.52 2.40
C LEU A 55 18.87 -13.25 1.22
N MET A 56 19.70 -12.20 1.28
CA MET A 56 20.75 -11.94 0.28
C MET A 56 21.76 -13.09 0.16
N LYS A 57 22.14 -13.72 1.28
CA LYS A 57 23.00 -14.93 1.25
C LYS A 57 22.30 -16.10 0.57
N GLU A 58 21.00 -16.27 0.77
CA GLU A 58 20.23 -17.36 0.15
C GLU A 58 20.09 -17.20 -1.37
N VAL A 59 20.14 -15.98 -1.89
CA VAL A 59 20.10 -15.69 -3.33
C VAL A 59 21.47 -15.45 -3.97
N SER A 60 22.56 -15.64 -3.23
CA SER A 60 23.95 -15.37 -3.67
C SER A 60 24.37 -16.13 -4.92
N GLY A 61 23.73 -17.28 -5.24
CA GLY A 61 23.94 -18.02 -6.47
C GLY A 61 23.34 -17.36 -7.73
N PHE A 62 22.61 -16.26 -7.58
CA PHE A 62 21.96 -15.53 -8.68
C PHE A 62 22.58 -14.12 -8.76
N PRO A 63 23.55 -13.87 -9.68
CA PRO A 63 24.18 -12.57 -9.81
C PRO A 63 23.17 -11.51 -10.24
N PHE A 64 23.35 -10.28 -9.73
CA PHE A 64 22.55 -9.11 -10.07
C PHE A 64 23.43 -7.87 -10.26
N ASP A 65 22.94 -6.89 -10.97
CA ASP A 65 23.66 -5.68 -11.41
C ASP A 65 23.26 -4.42 -10.64
N ALA A 66 22.05 -4.40 -10.07
CA ALA A 66 21.51 -3.28 -9.31
C ALA A 66 20.54 -3.76 -8.23
N VAL A 67 20.28 -2.92 -7.22
CA VAL A 67 19.38 -3.19 -6.09
C VAL A 67 18.28 -2.13 -6.02
N GLY A 68 17.04 -2.59 -6.04
CA GLY A 68 15.84 -1.80 -5.76
C GLY A 68 15.19 -2.24 -4.45
N ILE A 69 14.63 -1.30 -3.73
CA ILE A 69 13.98 -1.53 -2.45
C ILE A 69 12.55 -0.98 -2.52
N SER A 70 11.60 -1.79 -2.15
CA SER A 70 10.21 -1.41 -1.85
C SER A 70 9.99 -1.51 -0.34
N THR A 71 9.12 -0.67 0.19
CA THR A 71 8.86 -0.70 1.63
C THR A 71 7.45 -0.23 1.97
N GLN A 72 6.93 -0.73 3.11
CA GLN A 72 5.74 -0.16 3.75
C GLN A 72 5.89 1.36 3.91
N MET A 73 4.83 2.08 3.60
CA MET A 73 4.84 3.55 3.55
C MET A 73 4.60 4.18 4.93
N HIS A 74 4.79 5.49 5.01
CA HIS A 74 4.45 6.38 6.12
C HIS A 74 5.34 6.29 7.37
N GLY A 75 5.83 5.09 7.73
CA GLY A 75 6.57 4.86 8.96
C GLY A 75 7.95 5.52 8.98
N ILE A 76 8.48 5.78 10.20
CA ILE A 76 9.79 6.41 10.40
C ILE A 76 10.63 5.67 11.43
N VAL A 77 11.96 5.71 11.25
CA VAL A 77 12.96 5.30 12.21
C VAL A 77 13.95 6.44 12.42
N TYR A 78 14.26 6.79 13.67
CA TYR A 78 15.28 7.80 13.96
C TYR A 78 16.68 7.21 13.91
N VAL A 79 17.60 7.99 13.35
CA VAL A 79 19.01 7.63 13.23
C VAL A 79 19.93 8.67 13.88
N ASN A 80 21.08 8.20 14.40
CA ASN A 80 22.14 9.06 14.95
C ASN A 80 23.11 9.55 13.85
N ALA A 81 24.16 10.27 14.25
CA ALA A 81 25.20 10.78 13.34
C ALA A 81 25.98 9.69 12.61
N LYS A 82 25.98 8.46 13.11
CA LYS A 82 26.63 7.30 12.49
C LYS A 82 25.70 6.55 11.52
N GLY A 83 24.44 6.98 11.38
CA GLY A 83 23.43 6.29 10.57
C GLY A 83 22.87 5.02 11.24
N GLU A 84 22.98 4.87 12.54
CA GLU A 84 22.47 3.76 13.32
C GLU A 84 21.09 4.10 13.86
N ALA A 85 20.16 3.15 13.88
CA ALA A 85 18.83 3.35 14.45
C ALA A 85 18.90 3.55 15.95
N VAL A 86 18.25 4.61 16.45
CA VAL A 86 18.15 4.93 17.89
C VAL A 86 16.72 4.76 18.43
N THR A 87 15.80 4.34 17.57
CA THR A 87 14.44 3.95 17.92
C THR A 87 14.02 2.70 17.13
N PRO A 88 12.97 1.99 17.55
CA PRO A 88 12.29 1.09 16.67
C PRO A 88 11.69 1.85 15.48
N LEU A 89 11.29 1.13 14.41
CA LEU A 89 10.45 1.64 13.36
C LEU A 89 9.05 1.90 13.93
N TYR A 90 8.59 3.13 13.91
CA TYR A 90 7.19 3.50 14.08
C TYR A 90 6.49 3.25 12.76
N THR A 91 5.64 2.22 12.69
CA THR A 91 4.99 1.86 11.43
C THR A 91 3.79 2.75 11.10
N TRP A 92 3.24 2.60 9.91
CA TRP A 92 2.01 3.28 9.48
C TRP A 92 0.78 2.99 10.36
N LYS A 93 0.84 1.97 11.22
CA LYS A 93 -0.19 1.62 12.20
C LYS A 93 -0.04 2.35 13.54
N GLU A 94 0.97 3.21 13.70
CA GLU A 94 1.13 3.98 14.94
C GLU A 94 -0.08 4.89 15.15
N GLU A 95 -0.72 4.80 16.31
CA GLU A 95 -1.98 5.47 16.60
C GLU A 95 -1.83 6.79 17.35
N CYS A 96 -0.60 7.23 17.62
CA CYS A 96 -0.34 8.45 18.37
C CYS A 96 -0.97 9.72 17.75
N GLY A 97 -1.20 9.72 16.43
CA GLY A 97 -1.86 10.83 15.74
C GLY A 97 -3.33 11.01 16.11
N ASN A 98 -3.99 9.98 16.63
CA ASN A 98 -5.37 10.04 17.10
C ASN A 98 -5.50 10.55 18.55
N LEU A 99 -4.38 10.71 19.27
CA LEU A 99 -4.41 11.19 20.65
C LEU A 99 -4.80 12.67 20.68
N PRO A 100 -5.52 13.12 21.72
CA PRO A 100 -5.85 14.52 21.90
C PRO A 100 -4.59 15.40 22.03
N PHE A 101 -4.55 16.53 21.29
CA PHE A 101 -3.46 17.52 21.36
C PHE A 101 -3.93 18.85 21.93
N ARG A 102 -4.93 19.48 21.29
CA ARG A 102 -5.48 20.77 21.77
C ARG A 102 -7.00 20.67 21.88
N GLY A 103 -7.50 20.67 23.10
CA GLY A 103 -8.93 20.52 23.35
C GLY A 103 -9.42 19.13 22.94
N ARG A 104 -10.29 19.07 21.93
CA ARG A 104 -10.81 17.82 21.35
C ARG A 104 -10.09 17.42 20.06
N GLU A 105 -9.24 18.31 19.52
CA GLU A 105 -8.51 18.10 18.28
C GLU A 105 -7.33 17.12 18.50
N SER A 106 -7.19 16.13 17.65
CA SER A 106 -6.06 15.20 17.66
C SER A 106 -4.80 15.82 17.04
N TYR A 107 -3.64 15.15 17.21
CA TYR A 107 -2.40 15.58 16.56
C TYR A 107 -2.53 15.63 15.03
N ALA A 108 -3.19 14.63 14.42
CA ALA A 108 -3.39 14.55 12.98
C ALA A 108 -4.34 15.65 12.47
N GLU A 109 -5.46 15.88 13.14
CA GLU A 109 -6.42 16.95 12.80
C GLU A 109 -5.78 18.34 12.91
N TYR A 110 -5.04 18.57 14.00
CA TYR A 110 -4.31 19.83 14.18
C TYR A 110 -3.34 20.09 13.02
N LEU A 111 -2.50 19.12 12.67
CA LEU A 111 -1.55 19.27 11.59
C LEU A 111 -2.25 19.45 10.23
N SER A 112 -3.33 18.68 9.95
CA SER A 112 -4.12 18.85 8.73
C SER A 112 -4.64 20.26 8.57
N ARG A 113 -5.24 20.81 9.62
CA ARG A 113 -5.79 22.17 9.62
C ARG A 113 -4.71 23.23 9.49
N MET A 114 -3.60 23.09 10.21
CA MET A 114 -2.54 24.10 10.24
C MET A 114 -1.72 24.14 8.95
N THR A 115 -1.48 22.98 8.33
CA THR A 115 -0.65 22.88 7.12
C THR A 115 -1.45 22.96 5.82
N GLY A 116 -2.76 22.70 5.86
CA GLY A 116 -3.61 22.56 4.68
C GLY A 116 -3.36 21.26 3.90
N TYR A 117 -2.53 20.36 4.39
CA TYR A 117 -2.28 19.04 3.83
C TYR A 117 -3.04 17.97 4.62
N PRO A 118 -3.66 16.96 3.97
CA PRO A 118 -4.23 15.82 4.68
C PRO A 118 -3.16 15.11 5.51
N MET A 119 -3.36 15.00 6.81
CA MET A 119 -2.49 14.32 7.75
C MET A 119 -3.29 13.24 8.49
N TYR A 120 -2.74 12.04 8.54
CA TYR A 120 -3.40 10.92 9.21
C TYR A 120 -2.46 10.32 10.27
N THR A 121 -3.05 9.63 11.25
CA THR A 121 -2.27 8.85 12.20
C THR A 121 -1.36 7.85 11.46
N GLY A 122 -0.18 7.59 11.97
CA GLY A 122 0.83 6.75 11.32
C GLY A 122 1.66 7.46 10.25
N TYR A 123 1.31 8.69 9.82
CA TYR A 123 2.17 9.48 8.95
C TYR A 123 3.43 9.95 9.68
N GLY A 124 4.57 9.91 9.00
CA GLY A 124 5.87 10.27 9.59
C GLY A 124 5.91 11.64 10.22
N SER A 125 5.33 12.65 9.57
CA SER A 125 5.25 14.02 10.09
C SER A 125 4.39 14.11 11.36
N VAL A 126 3.29 13.34 11.42
CA VAL A 126 2.40 13.29 12.60
C VAL A 126 3.10 12.58 13.76
N THR A 127 3.72 11.44 13.48
CA THR A 127 4.49 10.68 14.48
C THR A 127 5.65 11.51 15.00
N HIS A 128 6.40 12.18 14.12
CA HIS A 128 7.51 13.06 14.50
C HIS A 128 7.03 14.23 15.37
N PHE A 129 5.95 14.90 15.01
CA PHE A 129 5.39 16.00 15.78
C PHE A 129 4.96 15.55 17.18
N TYR A 130 4.24 14.41 17.28
CA TYR A 130 3.86 13.83 18.56
C TYR A 130 5.07 13.51 19.46
N LEU A 131 6.10 12.86 18.90
CA LEU A 131 7.30 12.48 19.65
C LEU A 131 8.07 13.72 20.12
N ARG A 132 8.11 14.78 19.31
CA ARG A 132 8.72 16.07 19.67
C ARG A 132 7.98 16.73 20.82
N GLU A 133 6.67 16.91 20.71
CA GLU A 133 5.82 17.54 21.71
C GLU A 133 5.83 16.80 23.06
N THR A 134 5.99 15.48 23.02
CA THR A 134 6.05 14.64 24.24
C THR A 134 7.47 14.37 24.75
N GLY A 135 8.50 14.99 24.16
CA GLY A 135 9.90 14.84 24.60
C GLY A 135 10.43 13.42 24.44
N LYS A 136 9.93 12.63 23.48
CA LYS A 136 10.28 11.21 23.29
C LYS A 136 11.31 10.97 22.18
N ILE A 137 11.80 12.01 21.52
CA ILE A 137 12.88 11.89 20.54
C ILE A 137 14.19 11.68 21.31
N PRO A 138 14.98 10.63 21.01
CA PRO A 138 16.27 10.41 21.65
C PRO A 138 17.21 11.59 21.44
N ALA A 139 18.04 11.91 22.46
CA ALA A 139 18.92 13.06 22.43
C ALA A 139 20.03 12.97 21.36
N ASP A 140 20.40 11.77 20.96
CA ASP A 140 21.41 11.48 19.92
C ASP A 140 20.80 11.35 18.51
N ALA A 141 19.47 11.44 18.37
CA ALA A 141 18.82 11.41 17.07
C ALA A 141 19.17 12.65 16.24
N GLN A 142 19.61 12.43 14.99
CA GLN A 142 19.97 13.48 14.05
C GLN A 142 18.89 13.68 12.97
N GLY A 143 17.95 12.74 12.85
CA GLY A 143 16.83 12.80 11.93
C GLY A 143 16.16 11.45 11.78
N PHE A 144 15.20 11.37 10.87
CA PHE A 144 14.49 10.13 10.57
C PHE A 144 14.56 9.77 9.09
N VAL A 145 14.31 8.51 8.80
CA VAL A 145 14.13 7.93 7.45
C VAL A 145 13.04 6.88 7.51
N ASP A 146 12.52 6.42 6.36
CA ASP A 146 11.72 5.19 6.30
C ASP A 146 12.62 3.95 6.44
N ILE A 147 12.00 2.78 6.59
CA ILE A 147 12.76 1.53 6.82
C ILE A 147 13.48 1.05 5.56
N GLY A 148 12.98 1.36 4.36
CA GLY A 148 13.63 1.00 3.10
C GLY A 148 14.89 1.82 2.87
N ASP A 149 14.83 3.13 3.08
CA ASP A 149 15.99 4.01 2.99
C ASP A 149 16.98 3.76 4.16
N TYR A 150 16.49 3.38 5.33
CA TYR A 150 17.36 2.86 6.40
C TYR A 150 18.12 1.61 5.93
N LEU A 151 17.47 0.65 5.30
CA LEU A 151 18.12 -0.50 4.69
C LEU A 151 19.17 -0.06 3.65
N ALA A 152 18.85 0.89 2.77
CA ALA A 152 19.79 1.42 1.77
C ALA A 152 21.04 2.02 2.44
N MET A 153 20.88 2.79 3.52
CA MET A 153 21.99 3.31 4.32
C MET A 153 22.86 2.18 4.88
N ARG A 154 22.24 1.14 5.45
CA ARG A 154 22.96 -0.01 6.06
C ARG A 154 23.70 -0.86 5.03
N LEU A 155 23.14 -1.06 3.84
CA LEU A 155 23.78 -1.80 2.75
C LEU A 155 24.96 -1.06 2.15
N THR A 156 24.86 0.27 2.04
CA THR A 156 25.87 1.10 1.35
C THR A 156 26.89 1.73 2.28
N GLY A 157 26.68 1.64 3.60
CA GLY A 157 27.50 2.35 4.59
C GLY A 157 27.31 3.88 4.58
N SER A 158 26.27 4.38 3.89
CA SER A 158 25.97 5.82 3.83
C SER A 158 25.31 6.29 5.12
N VAL A 159 25.75 7.45 5.63
CA VAL A 159 25.08 8.14 6.75
C VAL A 159 24.12 9.23 6.29
N ARG A 160 23.98 9.43 4.96
CA ARG A 160 23.10 10.46 4.40
C ARG A 160 21.66 9.95 4.39
N ARG A 161 20.79 10.70 5.02
CA ARG A 161 19.34 10.48 5.04
C ARG A 161 18.74 10.99 3.73
N ARG A 162 18.39 10.07 2.85
CA ARG A 162 17.79 10.37 1.54
C ARG A 162 16.48 9.65 1.40
N VAL A 163 15.58 10.23 0.63
CA VAL A 163 14.27 9.67 0.31
C VAL A 163 13.90 10.13 -1.10
N ASN A 164 13.20 9.30 -1.88
CA ASN A 164 12.61 9.78 -3.11
C ASN A 164 11.17 10.30 -2.87
N GLU A 165 10.59 10.92 -3.90
CA GLU A 165 9.29 11.55 -3.81
C GLU A 165 8.16 10.60 -3.38
N SER A 166 8.21 9.29 -3.75
CA SER A 166 7.13 8.35 -3.43
C SER A 166 6.96 8.12 -1.93
N LEU A 167 8.07 8.03 -1.21
CA LEU A 167 8.05 7.88 0.25
C LEU A 167 8.00 9.23 0.97
N ALA A 168 8.68 10.27 0.44
CA ALA A 168 8.58 11.62 0.98
C ALA A 168 7.13 12.09 1.07
N ALA A 169 6.35 11.93 0.00
CA ALA A 169 4.93 12.28 0.00
C ALA A 169 4.13 11.52 1.07
N SER A 170 4.53 10.30 1.37
CA SER A 170 3.86 9.46 2.37
C SER A 170 4.06 9.90 3.82
N PHE A 171 5.07 10.75 4.09
CA PHE A 171 5.25 11.31 5.44
C PHE A 171 4.23 12.40 5.76
N GLY A 172 3.61 13.03 4.74
CA GLY A 172 2.70 14.18 4.88
C GLY A 172 3.43 15.52 4.79
N GLY A 173 2.68 16.57 4.40
CA GLY A 173 3.25 17.91 4.19
C GLY A 173 4.13 18.03 2.94
N PHE A 174 3.85 17.23 1.91
CA PHE A 174 4.57 17.22 0.65
C PHE A 174 3.77 17.93 -0.45
N ASP A 175 4.37 18.93 -1.07
CA ASP A 175 3.79 19.64 -2.22
C ASP A 175 4.05 18.85 -3.51
N LEU A 176 3.01 18.15 -3.99
CA LEU A 176 3.08 17.35 -5.21
C LEU A 176 3.45 18.16 -6.47
N LYS A 177 3.09 19.46 -6.53
CA LYS A 177 3.41 20.32 -7.67
C LYS A 177 4.89 20.70 -7.69
N LYS A 178 5.46 20.94 -6.50
CA LYS A 178 6.86 21.36 -6.35
C LYS A 178 7.81 20.18 -6.17
N GLY A 179 7.30 18.95 -5.97
CA GLY A 179 8.10 17.75 -5.72
C GLY A 179 8.96 17.85 -4.45
N ARG A 180 8.46 18.50 -3.40
CA ARG A 180 9.21 18.72 -2.16
C ARG A 180 8.32 18.90 -0.94
N PHE A 181 8.89 18.74 0.25
CA PHE A 181 8.21 19.09 1.49
C PHE A 181 7.90 20.58 1.54
N ASP A 182 6.72 20.93 2.01
CA ASP A 182 6.34 22.31 2.32
C ASP A 182 6.81 22.66 3.73
N PHE A 183 8.13 22.90 3.84
CA PHE A 183 8.75 23.21 5.12
C PHE A 183 8.25 24.54 5.73
N GLU A 184 7.67 25.42 4.93
CA GLU A 184 7.09 26.66 5.43
C GLU A 184 5.84 26.35 6.25
N GLU A 185 4.89 25.61 5.67
CA GLU A 185 3.64 25.27 6.36
C GLU A 185 3.88 24.29 7.52
N LEU A 186 4.80 23.33 7.36
CA LEU A 186 5.19 22.44 8.44
C LEU A 186 5.76 23.22 9.66
N ARG A 187 6.66 24.21 9.45
CA ARG A 187 7.21 25.02 10.54
C ARG A 187 6.16 25.93 11.20
N LYS A 188 5.23 26.50 10.41
CA LYS A 188 4.09 27.26 10.95
C LYS A 188 3.22 26.41 11.87
N ALA A 189 3.08 25.12 11.56
CA ALA A 189 2.37 24.16 12.40
C ALA A 189 3.19 23.70 13.63
N GLY A 190 4.46 24.10 13.75
CA GLY A 190 5.34 23.74 14.86
C GLY A 190 6.15 22.45 14.64
N VAL A 191 6.16 21.91 13.43
CA VAL A 191 6.95 20.69 13.09
C VAL A 191 8.43 21.06 12.96
N ASP A 192 9.32 20.30 13.59
CA ASP A 192 10.76 20.47 13.47
C ASP A 192 11.27 19.85 12.17
N THR A 193 11.45 20.68 11.15
CA THR A 193 11.85 20.25 9.81
C THR A 193 13.32 19.87 9.67
N GLY A 194 14.16 20.09 10.69
CA GLY A 194 15.58 19.72 10.68
C GLY A 194 15.84 18.22 10.69
N PHE A 195 14.84 17.42 11.06
CA PHE A 195 14.92 15.97 11.12
C PHE A 195 14.59 15.28 9.78
N TYR A 196 14.01 15.99 8.82
CA TYR A 196 13.58 15.39 7.55
C TYR A 196 14.76 14.95 6.68
N PRO A 197 14.60 13.87 5.88
CA PRO A 197 15.59 13.46 4.90
C PRO A 197 15.64 14.40 3.69
N GLU A 198 16.77 14.36 2.97
CA GLU A 198 16.95 15.06 1.69
C GLU A 198 16.19 14.33 0.57
N ILE A 199 15.45 15.08 -0.27
CA ILE A 199 14.82 14.50 -1.46
C ILE A 199 15.91 14.14 -2.47
N CYS A 200 15.93 12.87 -2.89
CA CYS A 200 16.89 12.32 -3.85
C CYS A 200 16.20 12.11 -5.21
N PRO A 201 16.77 12.59 -6.31
CA PRO A 201 16.28 12.27 -7.65
C PRO A 201 16.23 10.76 -7.90
N TRP A 202 15.25 10.32 -8.69
CA TRP A 202 14.98 8.90 -8.94
C TRP A 202 16.18 8.13 -9.49
N GLU A 203 16.90 8.75 -10.44
CA GLU A 203 18.05 8.18 -11.13
C GLU A 203 19.33 8.12 -10.28
N LYS A 204 19.37 8.86 -9.17
CA LYS A 204 20.55 8.92 -8.32
C LYS A 204 20.60 7.74 -7.34
N ALA A 205 21.66 6.96 -7.40
CA ALA A 205 21.90 5.91 -6.41
C ALA A 205 22.04 6.50 -5.00
N ALA A 206 21.47 5.82 -4.01
CA ALA A 206 21.70 6.11 -2.58
C ALA A 206 23.15 5.79 -2.18
N GLY A 207 23.75 4.80 -2.82
CA GLY A 207 25.12 4.35 -2.65
C GLY A 207 25.37 3.07 -3.45
N PHE A 208 26.43 2.33 -3.06
CA PHE A 208 26.81 1.10 -3.72
C PHE A 208 26.95 -0.05 -2.71
N TYR A 209 26.48 -1.21 -3.09
CA TYR A 209 26.69 -2.48 -2.40
C TYR A 209 27.53 -3.40 -3.28
N GLU A 210 28.74 -3.74 -2.86
CA GLU A 210 29.70 -4.54 -3.66
C GLU A 210 29.86 -4.03 -5.11
N GLY A 211 29.96 -2.71 -5.28
CA GLY A 211 30.08 -2.07 -6.59
C GLY A 211 28.80 -1.91 -7.39
N LYS A 212 27.67 -2.45 -6.90
CA LYS A 212 26.37 -2.36 -7.56
C LYS A 212 25.54 -1.21 -6.99
N PRO A 213 24.88 -0.38 -7.81
CA PRO A 213 24.08 0.73 -7.32
C PRO A 213 22.88 0.23 -6.52
N VAL A 214 22.65 0.86 -5.38
CA VAL A 214 21.44 0.72 -4.55
C VAL A 214 20.66 2.02 -4.67
N PHE A 215 19.43 1.94 -5.13
CA PHE A 215 18.56 3.12 -5.26
C PHE A 215 17.79 3.38 -3.97
N THR A 216 17.30 4.63 -3.79
CA THR A 216 16.39 4.99 -2.69
C THR A 216 15.12 4.15 -2.77
N ALA A 217 14.57 3.82 -1.62
CA ALA A 217 13.40 2.96 -1.53
C ALA A 217 12.15 3.60 -2.12
N VAL A 218 11.25 2.80 -2.68
CA VAL A 218 9.95 3.23 -3.22
C VAL A 218 8.81 2.66 -2.38
N GLY A 219 7.65 3.31 -2.40
CA GLY A 219 6.48 2.82 -1.67
C GLY A 219 5.97 1.49 -2.23
N ASP A 220 5.58 0.59 -1.34
CA ASP A 220 5.08 -0.76 -1.67
C ASP A 220 3.89 -0.76 -2.64
N ASN A 221 3.00 0.21 -2.50
CA ASN A 221 1.84 0.36 -3.38
C ASN A 221 2.25 0.70 -4.82
N GLN A 222 3.15 1.67 -5.02
CA GLN A 222 3.68 2.04 -6.32
C GLN A 222 4.53 0.90 -6.91
N ALA A 223 5.34 0.25 -6.09
CA ALA A 223 6.14 -0.90 -6.52
C ALA A 223 5.25 -2.07 -6.96
N SER A 224 4.21 -2.41 -6.18
CA SER A 224 3.25 -3.45 -6.58
C SER A 224 2.58 -3.15 -7.91
N PHE A 225 2.15 -1.89 -8.13
CA PHE A 225 1.58 -1.49 -9.41
C PHE A 225 2.59 -1.65 -10.57
N LEU A 226 3.84 -1.22 -10.35
CA LEU A 226 4.92 -1.34 -11.35
C LEU A 226 5.26 -2.81 -11.68
N GLY A 227 5.21 -3.69 -10.69
CA GLY A 227 5.48 -5.12 -10.85
C GLY A 227 4.31 -5.90 -11.44
N ALA A 228 3.07 -5.44 -11.24
CA ALA A 228 1.86 -6.12 -11.66
C ALA A 228 1.39 -5.72 -13.06
N VAL A 229 1.37 -4.41 -13.35
CA VAL A 229 0.74 -3.84 -14.55
C VAL A 229 1.73 -3.78 -15.71
N ARG A 230 1.42 -4.51 -16.79
CA ARG A 230 2.32 -4.61 -17.95
C ARG A 230 2.47 -3.30 -18.72
N ASP A 231 1.35 -2.62 -18.96
CA ASP A 231 1.30 -1.33 -19.64
C ASP A 231 0.74 -0.28 -18.68
N LEU A 232 1.62 0.60 -18.21
CA LEU A 232 1.28 1.63 -17.23
C LEU A 232 0.28 2.66 -17.78
N GLU A 233 0.35 2.95 -19.11
CA GLU A 233 -0.47 3.99 -19.72
C GLU A 233 -1.93 3.57 -19.92
N THR A 234 -2.18 2.26 -20.09
CA THR A 234 -3.51 1.74 -20.42
C THR A 234 -4.08 0.82 -19.35
N GLY A 235 -3.25 0.36 -18.42
CA GLY A 235 -3.65 -0.58 -17.39
C GLY A 235 -4.36 0.08 -16.20
N ILE A 236 -5.29 -0.65 -15.63
CA ILE A 236 -5.92 -0.39 -14.33
C ILE A 236 -5.51 -1.51 -13.40
N GLY A 237 -4.92 -1.18 -12.25
CA GLY A 237 -4.64 -2.14 -11.18
C GLY A 237 -5.83 -2.26 -10.24
N VAL A 238 -6.31 -3.48 -9.99
CA VAL A 238 -7.37 -3.77 -9.02
C VAL A 238 -6.82 -4.75 -7.98
N ASN A 239 -6.83 -4.35 -6.73
CA ASN A 239 -6.37 -5.18 -5.62
C ASN A 239 -7.52 -5.44 -4.62
N VAL A 240 -7.74 -6.71 -4.27
CA VAL A 240 -8.65 -7.08 -3.19
C VAL A 240 -7.92 -7.99 -2.21
N GLY A 241 -7.41 -7.36 -1.15
CA GLY A 241 -6.88 -8.01 0.04
C GLY A 241 -7.88 -7.92 1.19
N THR A 242 -7.45 -7.53 2.38
CA THR A 242 -8.34 -7.21 3.53
C THR A 242 -9.25 -6.02 3.18
N GLY A 243 -8.68 -4.96 2.63
CA GLY A 243 -9.39 -3.87 1.94
C GLY A 243 -9.38 -4.05 0.44
N SER A 244 -9.91 -3.07 -0.30
CA SER A 244 -9.90 -3.05 -1.76
C SER A 244 -9.30 -1.74 -2.28
N GLN A 245 -8.75 -1.80 -3.48
CA GLN A 245 -8.08 -0.66 -4.09
C GLN A 245 -8.17 -0.73 -5.62
N VAL A 246 -8.34 0.42 -6.24
CA VAL A 246 -8.15 0.62 -7.67
C VAL A 246 -7.06 1.66 -7.88
N SER A 247 -6.21 1.45 -8.87
CA SER A 247 -5.09 2.34 -9.14
C SER A 247 -4.86 2.50 -10.64
N VAL A 248 -4.44 3.72 -11.04
CA VAL A 248 -4.02 4.01 -12.41
C VAL A 248 -2.81 4.94 -12.38
N PHE A 249 -1.89 4.75 -13.32
CA PHE A 249 -0.76 5.64 -13.53
C PHE A 249 -1.14 6.76 -14.49
N ALA A 250 -0.62 7.97 -14.26
CA ALA A 250 -0.65 9.06 -15.25
C ALA A 250 0.63 9.90 -15.18
N ARG A 251 1.07 10.42 -16.33
CA ARG A 251 2.29 11.26 -16.39
C ARG A 251 2.11 12.61 -15.73
N GLY A 252 0.93 13.20 -15.85
CA GLY A 252 0.61 14.53 -15.34
C GLY A 252 -0.09 14.51 -14.00
N LEU A 253 0.14 15.55 -13.19
CA LEU A 253 -0.59 15.80 -11.96
C LEU A 253 -1.95 16.45 -12.27
N CYS A 254 -3.04 15.80 -11.89
CA CYS A 254 -4.36 16.40 -11.86
C CYS A 254 -4.69 16.79 -10.39
N VAL A 255 -4.65 18.09 -10.12
CA VAL A 255 -4.81 18.60 -8.73
C VAL A 255 -6.23 18.43 -8.21
N GLU A 256 -7.22 18.44 -9.13
CA GLU A 256 -8.63 18.28 -8.75
C GLU A 256 -8.92 16.90 -8.16
N ALA A 257 -8.13 15.88 -8.51
CA ALA A 257 -8.27 14.52 -7.99
C ALA A 257 -8.14 14.45 -6.46
N ALA A 258 -7.15 15.14 -5.91
CA ALA A 258 -6.90 15.13 -4.47
C ALA A 258 -8.04 15.78 -3.65
N LYS A 259 -8.86 16.64 -4.27
CA LYS A 259 -10.02 17.26 -3.63
C LYS A 259 -11.23 16.33 -3.53
N GLY A 260 -11.30 15.31 -4.38
CA GLY A 260 -12.41 14.34 -4.44
C GLY A 260 -12.19 13.06 -3.63
N GLY A 261 -11.18 13.01 -2.74
CA GLY A 261 -10.88 11.82 -1.95
C GLY A 261 -9.99 10.79 -2.66
N THR A 262 -9.47 11.10 -3.85
CA THR A 262 -8.45 10.30 -4.54
C THR A 262 -7.08 10.58 -3.95
N ASP A 263 -6.37 9.54 -3.54
CA ASP A 263 -4.98 9.65 -3.10
C ASP A 263 -4.06 9.69 -4.34
N VAL A 264 -3.23 10.72 -4.45
CA VAL A 264 -2.32 10.93 -5.57
C VAL A 264 -0.88 10.82 -5.07
N ARG A 265 -0.14 9.87 -5.60
CA ARG A 265 1.20 9.51 -5.12
C ARG A 265 2.23 9.67 -6.24
N PRO A 266 3.40 10.30 -6.00
CA PRO A 266 4.50 10.28 -6.95
C PRO A 266 4.87 8.84 -7.31
N PHE A 267 5.10 8.60 -8.61
CA PHE A 267 5.37 7.26 -9.12
C PHE A 267 6.86 7.07 -9.44
N PRO A 268 7.46 5.91 -9.14
CA PRO A 268 8.87 5.63 -9.38
C PRO A 268 9.30 5.89 -10.83
N GLY A 269 10.27 6.77 -11.00
CA GLY A 269 10.74 7.19 -12.33
C GLY A 269 9.95 8.32 -12.97
N GLY A 270 9.00 8.92 -12.24
CA GLY A 270 8.21 10.08 -12.67
C GLY A 270 6.75 9.78 -12.97
N GLY A 271 5.93 10.81 -12.93
CA GLY A 271 4.47 10.69 -13.02
C GLY A 271 3.81 10.42 -11.66
N TYR A 272 2.54 10.00 -11.69
CA TYR A 272 1.70 9.86 -10.49
C TYR A 272 0.84 8.60 -10.55
N LEU A 273 0.67 7.94 -9.41
CA LEU A 273 -0.31 6.90 -9.20
C LEU A 273 -1.54 7.48 -8.52
N TYR A 274 -2.68 7.36 -9.17
CA TYR A 274 -3.99 7.71 -8.63
C TYR A 274 -4.57 6.49 -7.97
N VAL A 275 -4.99 6.62 -6.73
CA VAL A 275 -5.41 5.50 -5.88
C VAL A 275 -6.76 5.80 -5.26
N GLY A 276 -7.74 4.95 -5.54
CA GLY A 276 -8.98 4.87 -4.78
C GLY A 276 -8.92 3.65 -3.87
N ALA A 277 -9.13 3.83 -2.58
CA ALA A 277 -9.01 2.76 -1.60
C ALA A 277 -10.24 2.71 -0.68
N SER A 278 -10.67 1.49 -0.37
CA SER A 278 -11.73 1.21 0.59
C SER A 278 -11.24 0.24 1.67
N LEU A 279 -11.85 0.32 2.84
CA LEU A 279 -11.65 -0.65 3.92
C LEU A 279 -12.47 -1.93 3.70
N ASN A 280 -13.35 -1.93 2.68
CA ASN A 280 -14.28 -3.00 2.35
C ASN A 280 -13.69 -3.87 1.22
N GLY A 281 -12.87 -4.85 1.58
CA GLY A 281 -12.32 -5.82 0.64
C GLY A 281 -12.73 -7.25 1.01
N GLY A 282 -11.82 -8.19 0.98
CA GLY A 282 -12.06 -9.58 1.37
C GLY A 282 -12.64 -9.74 2.77
N LYS A 283 -12.38 -8.80 3.67
CA LYS A 283 -12.91 -8.80 5.04
C LYS A 283 -14.45 -8.69 5.08
N VAL A 284 -15.10 -7.97 4.15
CA VAL A 284 -16.57 -7.93 4.11
C VAL A 284 -17.14 -9.27 3.64
N TYR A 285 -16.47 -9.93 2.67
CA TYR A 285 -16.87 -11.26 2.23
C TYR A 285 -16.66 -12.33 3.34
N GLU A 286 -15.56 -12.23 4.08
CA GLU A 286 -15.30 -13.04 5.27
C GLU A 286 -16.40 -12.86 6.32
N ARG A 287 -16.88 -11.62 6.54
CA ARG A 287 -17.96 -11.37 7.51
C ARG A 287 -19.28 -11.99 7.05
N LEU A 288 -19.58 -11.98 5.74
CA LEU A 288 -20.75 -12.68 5.21
C LEU A 288 -20.64 -14.20 5.41
N ALA A 289 -19.46 -14.77 5.18
CA ALA A 289 -19.20 -16.19 5.44
C ALA A 289 -19.36 -16.53 6.94
N ALA A 290 -18.83 -15.70 7.82
CA ALA A 290 -18.98 -15.86 9.26
C ALA A 290 -20.46 -15.80 9.70
N PHE A 291 -21.25 -14.91 9.09
CA PHE A 291 -22.70 -14.87 9.34
C PHE A 291 -23.36 -16.20 9.00
N PHE A 292 -23.08 -16.80 7.84
CA PHE A 292 -23.63 -18.13 7.51
C PHE A 292 -23.15 -19.24 8.44
N ALA A 293 -21.89 -19.20 8.87
CA ALA A 293 -21.36 -20.15 9.86
C ALA A 293 -22.08 -20.02 11.21
N GLU A 294 -22.32 -18.78 11.68
CA GLU A 294 -23.06 -18.50 12.91
C GLU A 294 -24.51 -19.01 12.82
N VAL A 295 -25.20 -18.81 11.69
CA VAL A 295 -26.54 -19.34 11.44
C VAL A 295 -26.56 -20.87 11.54
N CYS A 296 -25.64 -21.56 10.86
CA CYS A 296 -25.52 -23.01 10.96
C CYS A 296 -25.28 -23.47 12.41
N GLY A 297 -24.42 -22.77 13.14
CA GLY A 297 -24.13 -23.08 14.55
C GLY A 297 -25.36 -22.94 15.44
N GLN A 298 -26.12 -21.85 15.28
CA GLN A 298 -27.29 -21.56 16.11
C GLN A 298 -28.49 -22.47 15.81
N PHE A 299 -28.74 -22.79 14.55
CA PHE A 299 -29.92 -23.54 14.12
C PHE A 299 -29.66 -25.03 13.92
N ALA A 300 -28.46 -25.46 13.53
CA ALA A 300 -28.10 -26.86 13.32
C ALA A 300 -27.15 -27.43 14.35
N GLY A 301 -26.73 -26.64 15.34
CA GLY A 301 -25.86 -27.09 16.45
C GLY A 301 -24.42 -27.38 16.07
N LYS A 302 -23.98 -27.07 14.85
CA LYS A 302 -22.62 -27.25 14.37
C LYS A 302 -22.14 -26.01 13.63
N VAL A 303 -21.03 -25.43 14.07
CA VAL A 303 -20.36 -24.34 13.36
C VAL A 303 -19.40 -24.95 12.34
N PRO A 304 -19.62 -24.79 11.03
CA PRO A 304 -18.69 -25.25 10.00
C PRO A 304 -17.43 -24.39 9.97
N ASP A 305 -16.34 -24.95 9.42
CA ASP A 305 -15.14 -24.16 9.12
C ASP A 305 -15.42 -23.13 8.02
N LEU A 306 -14.77 -21.96 8.10
CA LEU A 306 -14.98 -20.90 7.10
C LEU A 306 -14.59 -21.34 5.68
N SER A 307 -13.63 -22.25 5.51
CA SER A 307 -13.27 -22.85 4.22
C SER A 307 -14.46 -23.56 3.57
N ASP A 308 -15.19 -24.37 4.35
CA ASP A 308 -16.37 -25.10 3.89
C ASP A 308 -17.51 -24.14 3.52
N ILE A 309 -17.64 -23.06 4.29
CA ILE A 309 -18.64 -22.01 4.01
C ILE A 309 -18.30 -21.28 2.70
N TYR A 310 -17.03 -20.92 2.45
CA TYR A 310 -16.63 -20.27 1.18
C TYR A 310 -16.92 -21.14 -0.03
N GLU A 311 -16.60 -22.44 0.05
CA GLU A 311 -16.90 -23.38 -1.02
C GLU A 311 -18.43 -23.46 -1.25
N LYS A 312 -19.19 -23.59 -0.18
CA LYS A 312 -20.67 -23.66 -0.26
C LYS A 312 -21.30 -22.37 -0.77
N MET A 313 -20.80 -21.20 -0.39
CA MET A 313 -21.26 -19.91 -0.91
C MET A 313 -21.03 -19.84 -2.43
N SER A 314 -19.89 -20.31 -2.92
CA SER A 314 -19.59 -20.36 -4.35
C SER A 314 -20.57 -21.28 -5.09
N GLU A 315 -20.75 -22.52 -4.63
CA GLU A 315 -21.72 -23.48 -5.21
C GLU A 315 -23.14 -22.94 -5.25
N ILE A 316 -23.58 -22.26 -4.18
CA ILE A 316 -24.95 -21.71 -4.09
C ILE A 316 -25.12 -20.56 -5.08
N ALA A 317 -24.13 -19.66 -5.16
CA ALA A 317 -24.17 -18.52 -6.04
C ALA A 317 -24.10 -18.91 -7.53
N GLU A 318 -23.38 -19.98 -7.88
CA GLU A 318 -23.30 -20.48 -9.28
C GLU A 318 -24.65 -20.97 -9.82
N LYS A 319 -25.56 -21.45 -8.96
CA LYS A 319 -26.88 -21.94 -9.37
C LYS A 319 -27.83 -20.82 -9.81
N LYS A 320 -27.54 -19.57 -9.47
CA LYS A 320 -28.35 -18.41 -9.82
C LYS A 320 -27.47 -17.33 -10.45
N LYS A 321 -27.58 -17.15 -11.77
CA LYS A 321 -26.68 -16.25 -12.52
C LYS A 321 -26.94 -14.76 -12.33
N THR A 322 -28.16 -14.38 -12.00
CA THR A 322 -28.58 -12.97 -11.84
C THR A 322 -29.44 -12.79 -10.61
N THR A 323 -29.42 -11.61 -10.04
CA THR A 323 -30.30 -11.20 -8.95
C THR A 323 -30.67 -9.73 -9.10
N ASP A 324 -31.89 -9.37 -8.76
CA ASP A 324 -32.40 -7.98 -8.72
C ASP A 324 -32.09 -7.32 -7.35
N LEU A 325 -31.65 -8.13 -6.37
CA LEU A 325 -31.25 -7.63 -5.07
C LEU A 325 -29.96 -6.82 -5.20
N ASN A 326 -29.92 -5.62 -4.63
CA ASN A 326 -28.73 -4.79 -4.52
C ASN A 326 -28.13 -4.88 -3.12
N ALA A 327 -26.81 -4.90 -3.01
CA ALA A 327 -26.11 -4.84 -1.74
C ALA A 327 -25.06 -3.74 -1.74
N HIS A 328 -24.96 -3.04 -0.63
CA HIS A 328 -23.90 -2.07 -0.37
C HIS A 328 -23.05 -2.56 0.81
N PRO A 329 -21.93 -3.27 0.58
CA PRO A 329 -21.15 -3.93 1.64
C PRO A 329 -20.13 -3.01 2.32
N ALA A 330 -20.55 -1.82 2.76
CA ALA A 330 -19.68 -0.78 3.35
C ALA A 330 -19.53 -0.91 4.87
N LEU A 331 -19.26 -2.13 5.38
CA LEU A 331 -19.23 -2.43 6.82
C LEU A 331 -18.13 -1.68 7.60
N TYR A 332 -17.03 -1.33 6.94
CA TYR A 332 -15.84 -0.76 7.59
C TYR A 332 -15.57 0.69 7.23
N GLY A 333 -16.46 1.31 6.42
CA GLY A 333 -16.34 2.69 5.99
C GLY A 333 -15.23 2.93 4.95
N ARG A 334 -14.98 4.21 4.65
CA ARG A 334 -13.88 4.68 3.76
C ARG A 334 -12.77 5.34 4.57
N ARG A 335 -11.55 5.38 4.04
CA ARG A 335 -10.47 6.19 4.61
C ARG A 335 -10.79 7.67 4.40
N GLY A 336 -10.83 8.45 5.49
CA GLY A 336 -10.84 9.91 5.41
C GLY A 336 -12.06 10.64 5.96
N GLY A 337 -13.04 9.97 6.56
CA GLY A 337 -14.16 10.69 7.17
C GLY A 337 -14.89 9.93 8.28
N PRO A 338 -15.09 10.52 9.45
CA PRO A 338 -15.99 9.97 10.46
C PRO A 338 -17.47 10.11 10.11
N GLU A 339 -17.81 10.93 9.14
CA GLU A 339 -19.20 11.29 8.80
C GLU A 339 -19.80 10.53 7.62
N ASP A 340 -18.97 9.95 6.74
CA ASP A 340 -19.45 9.13 5.61
C ASP A 340 -19.53 7.63 5.98
N ARG A 341 -20.27 7.31 7.01
CA ARG A 341 -20.78 5.94 7.17
C ARG A 341 -21.90 5.73 6.17
N GLU A 342 -21.53 5.41 4.93
CA GLU A 342 -22.48 4.86 3.99
C GLU A 342 -23.19 3.69 4.65
N THR A 343 -24.51 3.69 4.60
CA THR A 343 -25.30 2.65 5.27
C THR A 343 -25.09 1.35 4.52
N SER A 344 -24.37 0.41 5.11
CA SER A 344 -24.27 -0.95 4.57
C SER A 344 -25.63 -1.64 4.65
N GLY A 345 -26.02 -2.36 3.60
CA GLY A 345 -27.32 -3.04 3.61
C GLY A 345 -27.67 -3.71 2.30
N PHE A 346 -28.87 -4.32 2.29
CA PHE A 346 -29.51 -4.88 1.12
C PHE A 346 -30.70 -4.01 0.74
N LEU A 347 -30.85 -3.70 -0.55
CA LEU A 347 -31.93 -2.87 -1.10
C LEU A 347 -32.74 -3.66 -2.13
N GLY A 348 -34.05 -3.53 -2.11
CA GLY A 348 -34.94 -4.21 -3.04
C GLY A 348 -35.25 -5.66 -2.64
N LEU A 349 -35.26 -5.96 -1.35
CA LEU A 349 -35.65 -7.28 -0.83
C LEU A 349 -37.15 -7.57 -1.15
N THR A 350 -37.40 -8.76 -1.69
CA THR A 350 -38.70 -9.33 -1.94
C THR A 350 -38.71 -10.80 -1.47
N ASP A 351 -39.86 -11.45 -1.46
CA ASP A 351 -39.99 -12.88 -1.16
C ASP A 351 -39.34 -13.78 -2.24
N GLU A 352 -39.22 -13.30 -3.48
CA GLU A 352 -38.60 -14.04 -4.57
C GLU A 352 -37.07 -13.95 -4.59
N ASN A 353 -36.47 -12.95 -3.93
CA ASN A 353 -35.01 -12.73 -3.92
C ASN A 353 -34.39 -12.82 -2.52
N PHE A 354 -35.18 -13.10 -1.47
CA PHE A 354 -34.62 -13.28 -0.12
C PHE A 354 -34.10 -14.71 0.08
N HIS A 355 -33.13 -15.11 -0.75
CA HIS A 355 -32.48 -16.41 -0.71
C HIS A 355 -30.96 -16.29 -0.57
N PRO A 356 -30.29 -17.30 0.01
CA PRO A 356 -28.82 -17.27 0.17
C PRO A 356 -28.08 -16.96 -1.13
N ALA A 357 -28.50 -17.49 -2.28
CA ALA A 357 -27.89 -17.22 -3.57
C ALA A 357 -27.92 -15.74 -3.96
N ASP A 358 -29.07 -15.09 -3.72
CA ASP A 358 -29.27 -13.66 -4.01
C ASP A 358 -28.43 -12.79 -3.08
N LEU A 359 -28.44 -13.11 -1.78
CA LEU A 359 -27.61 -12.40 -0.80
C LEU A 359 -26.12 -12.46 -1.16
N ILE A 360 -25.61 -13.65 -1.52
CA ILE A 360 -24.21 -13.82 -1.87
C ILE A 360 -23.87 -13.06 -3.17
N ARG A 361 -24.68 -13.23 -4.23
CA ARG A 361 -24.43 -12.57 -5.51
C ARG A 361 -24.50 -11.04 -5.42
N SER A 362 -25.55 -10.52 -4.80
CA SER A 362 -25.69 -9.07 -4.63
C SER A 362 -24.53 -8.48 -3.83
N TYR A 363 -24.05 -9.20 -2.82
CA TYR A 363 -22.94 -8.77 -1.99
C TYR A 363 -21.62 -8.71 -2.76
N VAL A 364 -21.32 -9.73 -3.56
CA VAL A 364 -20.12 -9.76 -4.41
C VAL A 364 -20.20 -8.71 -5.53
N ARG A 365 -21.39 -8.53 -6.14
CA ARG A 365 -21.62 -7.44 -7.10
C ARG A 365 -21.39 -6.08 -6.45
N GLY A 366 -21.92 -5.83 -5.25
CA GLY A 366 -21.71 -4.59 -4.52
C GLY A 366 -20.21 -4.32 -4.22
N MET A 367 -19.40 -5.35 -3.95
CA MET A 367 -17.94 -5.20 -3.83
C MET A 367 -17.30 -4.76 -5.15
N ALA A 368 -17.74 -5.29 -6.29
CA ALA A 368 -17.24 -4.91 -7.60
C ALA A 368 -17.69 -3.48 -7.98
N GLU A 369 -18.93 -3.12 -7.69
CA GLU A 369 -19.49 -1.77 -7.90
C GLU A 369 -18.78 -0.72 -7.06
N GLU A 370 -18.38 -1.04 -5.82
CA GLU A 370 -17.57 -0.15 -4.99
C GLU A 370 -16.20 0.13 -5.64
N LEU A 371 -15.53 -0.89 -6.17
CA LEU A 371 -14.27 -0.72 -6.91
C LEU A 371 -14.45 0.17 -8.15
N ALA A 372 -15.53 -0.03 -8.91
CA ALA A 372 -15.83 0.81 -10.06
C ALA A 372 -16.16 2.26 -9.64
N GLY A 373 -16.90 2.44 -8.54
CA GLY A 373 -17.18 3.76 -7.97
C GLY A 373 -15.91 4.52 -7.56
N LEU A 374 -14.93 3.83 -7.00
CA LEU A 374 -13.60 4.40 -6.73
C LEU A 374 -12.86 4.82 -8.01
N TYR A 375 -12.97 4.02 -9.08
CA TYR A 375 -12.40 4.35 -10.38
C TYR A 375 -13.10 5.54 -11.04
N GLU A 376 -14.44 5.58 -10.98
CA GLU A 376 -15.23 6.67 -11.56
C GLU A 376 -14.96 8.02 -10.87
N ALA A 377 -14.54 8.01 -9.62
CA ALA A 377 -14.11 9.23 -8.92
C ALA A 377 -12.80 9.83 -9.46
N PHE A 378 -12.05 9.10 -10.32
CA PHE A 378 -10.85 9.66 -10.94
C PHE A 378 -11.20 10.68 -12.02
N PRO A 379 -10.34 11.69 -12.23
CA PRO A 379 -10.53 12.66 -13.32
C PRO A 379 -10.58 11.98 -14.69
N GLU A 380 -11.42 12.49 -15.60
CA GLU A 380 -11.57 11.97 -16.95
C GLU A 380 -10.22 11.88 -17.71
N ALA A 381 -9.33 12.87 -17.52
CA ALA A 381 -8.01 12.88 -18.12
C ALA A 381 -7.15 11.68 -17.69
N VAL A 382 -7.37 11.16 -16.49
CA VAL A 382 -6.65 10.01 -15.92
C VAL A 382 -7.29 8.69 -16.36
N LYS A 383 -8.60 8.65 -16.59
CA LYS A 383 -9.35 7.47 -17.06
C LYS A 383 -9.21 7.20 -18.55
N LYS A 384 -8.90 8.22 -19.33
CA LYS A 384 -8.86 8.13 -20.80
C LYS A 384 -7.88 7.07 -21.30
N GLY A 385 -8.34 6.19 -22.21
CA GLY A 385 -7.51 5.20 -22.89
C GLY A 385 -7.23 3.92 -22.10
N ARG A 386 -7.88 3.73 -20.94
CA ARG A 386 -7.76 2.48 -20.17
C ARG A 386 -8.47 1.34 -20.90
N ASN A 387 -7.80 0.19 -21.00
CA ASN A 387 -8.30 -0.94 -21.80
C ASN A 387 -8.01 -2.32 -21.20
N SER A 388 -7.39 -2.39 -20.02
CA SER A 388 -7.07 -3.66 -19.37
C SER A 388 -7.12 -3.56 -17.85
N LEU A 389 -7.56 -4.64 -17.20
CA LEU A 389 -7.52 -4.81 -15.75
C LEU A 389 -6.41 -5.77 -15.36
N THR A 390 -5.61 -5.37 -14.37
CA THR A 390 -4.66 -6.28 -13.72
C THR A 390 -5.11 -6.51 -12.29
N ALA A 391 -5.44 -7.76 -11.99
CA ALA A 391 -5.88 -8.19 -10.67
C ALA A 391 -4.71 -8.57 -9.78
N SER A 392 -4.81 -8.20 -8.52
CA SER A 392 -3.93 -8.66 -7.44
C SER A 392 -4.72 -8.92 -6.15
N GLY A 393 -4.06 -9.54 -5.19
CA GLY A 393 -4.64 -9.88 -3.90
C GLY A 393 -5.44 -11.18 -3.87
N ASN A 394 -5.50 -11.77 -2.67
CA ASN A 394 -6.13 -13.08 -2.45
C ASN A 394 -7.65 -13.07 -2.65
N GLY A 395 -8.32 -11.94 -2.44
CA GLY A 395 -9.76 -11.80 -2.68
C GLY A 395 -10.14 -12.10 -4.12
N LEU A 396 -9.38 -11.56 -5.09
CA LEU A 396 -9.60 -11.83 -6.50
C LEU A 396 -9.05 -13.22 -6.92
N ARG A 397 -7.91 -13.65 -6.37
CA ARG A 397 -7.33 -14.97 -6.72
C ARG A 397 -8.25 -16.13 -6.33
N ARG A 398 -8.90 -16.05 -5.17
CA ARG A 398 -9.71 -17.14 -4.59
C ARG A 398 -11.21 -17.07 -4.90
N ASN A 399 -11.74 -15.92 -5.31
CA ASN A 399 -13.16 -15.74 -5.56
C ASN A 399 -13.45 -15.53 -7.05
N ALA A 400 -13.85 -16.59 -7.74
CA ALA A 400 -14.18 -16.58 -9.17
C ALA A 400 -15.38 -15.66 -9.47
N LEU A 401 -16.37 -15.65 -8.59
CA LEU A 401 -17.56 -14.81 -8.73
C LEU A 401 -17.22 -13.31 -8.67
N LEU A 402 -16.30 -12.94 -7.78
CA LEU A 402 -15.85 -11.55 -7.68
C LEU A 402 -15.11 -11.12 -8.96
N ARG A 403 -14.29 -12.01 -9.54
CA ARG A 403 -13.63 -11.73 -10.84
C ARG A 403 -14.66 -11.46 -11.94
N GLU A 404 -15.66 -12.34 -12.06
CA GLU A 404 -16.72 -12.20 -13.04
C GLU A 404 -17.47 -10.86 -12.89
N GLU A 405 -17.83 -10.48 -11.67
CA GLU A 405 -18.52 -9.21 -11.42
C GLU A 405 -17.61 -7.99 -11.68
N VAL A 406 -16.31 -8.04 -11.34
CA VAL A 406 -15.35 -6.98 -11.66
C VAL A 406 -15.21 -6.81 -13.18
N GLU A 407 -15.07 -7.90 -13.95
CA GLU A 407 -15.01 -7.82 -15.42
C GLU A 407 -16.29 -7.20 -16.02
N LYS A 408 -17.45 -7.56 -15.48
CA LYS A 408 -18.75 -7.00 -15.92
C LYS A 408 -18.86 -5.51 -15.66
N VAL A 409 -18.54 -5.09 -14.45
CA VAL A 409 -18.72 -3.69 -14.03
C VAL A 409 -17.74 -2.76 -14.75
N PHE A 410 -16.48 -3.19 -14.94
CA PHE A 410 -15.48 -2.43 -15.70
C PHE A 410 -15.61 -2.59 -17.22
N ALA A 411 -16.37 -3.56 -17.71
CA ALA A 411 -16.47 -3.96 -19.12
C ALA A 411 -15.09 -4.18 -19.78
N LEU A 412 -14.12 -4.70 -19.01
CA LEU A 412 -12.74 -4.97 -19.42
C LEU A 412 -12.32 -6.36 -18.99
N PRO A 413 -11.48 -7.06 -19.80
CA PRO A 413 -10.94 -8.36 -19.39
C PRO A 413 -9.96 -8.20 -18.23
N LEU A 414 -10.07 -9.12 -17.26
CA LEU A 414 -9.23 -9.16 -16.09
C LEU A 414 -8.11 -10.18 -16.26
N THR A 415 -6.88 -9.74 -16.07
CA THR A 415 -5.70 -10.61 -16.07
C THR A 415 -5.01 -10.53 -14.72
N PHE A 416 -4.35 -11.61 -14.30
CA PHE A 416 -3.52 -11.57 -13.12
C PHE A 416 -2.12 -11.08 -13.44
N SER A 417 -1.48 -10.45 -12.45
CA SER A 417 -0.04 -10.21 -12.46
C SER A 417 0.72 -11.49 -12.80
N GLY A 418 1.77 -11.37 -13.62
CA GLY A 418 2.65 -12.49 -13.92
C GLY A 418 3.56 -12.91 -12.77
N HIS A 419 3.54 -12.16 -11.65
CA HIS A 419 4.40 -12.36 -10.48
C HIS A 419 3.56 -12.41 -9.21
N GLU A 420 3.88 -13.34 -8.31
CA GLU A 420 3.25 -13.39 -6.98
C GLU A 420 3.81 -12.31 -6.05
N GLU A 421 5.12 -12.00 -6.21
CA GLU A 421 5.86 -11.01 -5.41
C GLU A 421 5.92 -9.66 -6.14
N GLU A 422 4.76 -9.04 -6.32
CA GLU A 422 4.58 -7.84 -7.17
C GLU A 422 5.43 -6.65 -6.70
N ALA A 423 5.48 -6.36 -5.38
CA ALA A 423 6.23 -5.24 -4.85
C ALA A 423 7.74 -5.42 -5.00
N ALA A 424 8.26 -6.61 -4.70
CA ALA A 424 9.68 -6.92 -4.89
C ALA A 424 10.06 -6.92 -6.38
N ALA A 425 9.21 -7.46 -7.27
CA ALA A 425 9.41 -7.39 -8.72
C ALA A 425 9.41 -5.95 -9.21
N GLY A 426 8.47 -5.11 -8.74
CA GLY A 426 8.42 -3.69 -9.07
C GLY A 426 9.65 -2.91 -8.61
N ALA A 427 10.17 -3.20 -7.42
CA ALA A 427 11.43 -2.64 -6.94
C ALA A 427 12.62 -3.04 -7.84
N ALA A 428 12.68 -4.31 -8.27
CA ALA A 428 13.68 -4.79 -9.21
C ALA A 428 13.59 -4.08 -10.57
N ILE A 429 12.37 -3.97 -11.13
CA ILE A 429 12.10 -3.27 -12.40
C ILE A 429 12.49 -1.78 -12.29
N PHE A 430 12.19 -1.13 -11.17
CA PHE A 430 12.61 0.25 -10.91
C PHE A 430 14.14 0.39 -10.96
N ALA A 431 14.85 -0.46 -10.20
CA ALA A 431 16.32 -0.45 -10.17
C ALA A 431 16.94 -0.65 -11.55
N GLY A 432 16.40 -1.58 -12.34
CA GLY A 432 16.88 -1.82 -13.69
C GLY A 432 16.68 -0.63 -14.63
N ARG A 433 15.51 0.04 -14.54
CA ARG A 433 15.27 1.27 -15.30
C ARG A 433 16.26 2.37 -14.92
N MET A 434 16.51 2.57 -13.63
CA MET A 434 17.44 3.60 -13.15
C MET A 434 18.89 3.25 -13.49
N ALA A 435 19.30 1.99 -13.42
CA ALA A 435 20.62 1.52 -13.81
C ALA A 435 20.89 1.80 -15.30
N ARG A 436 19.93 1.51 -16.20
CA ARG A 436 20.07 1.84 -17.64
C ARG A 436 20.18 3.34 -17.92
N ILE A 437 19.44 4.19 -17.20
CA ILE A 437 19.58 5.65 -17.32
C ILE A 437 21.01 6.07 -16.95
N ASN A 438 21.65 5.38 -16.02
CA ASN A 438 23.03 5.61 -15.59
C ASN A 438 24.09 4.90 -16.45
N GLY A 439 23.70 4.23 -17.55
CA GLY A 439 24.63 3.61 -18.51
C GLY A 439 25.15 2.21 -18.11
N LEU A 440 24.41 1.51 -17.27
CA LEU A 440 24.68 0.11 -16.85
C LEU A 440 23.91 -0.89 -17.73
#